data_ad2c64984f5149dfbdcc4433d666cdd1
#
_entry.id   ad2c64984f5149dfbdcc4433d666cdd1
#
_cell.length_a   1.000
_cell.length_b   1.000
_cell.length_c   1.000
_cell.angle_alpha   90.00
_cell.angle_beta   90.00
_cell.angle_gamma   90.00
#
_symmetry.space_group_name_H-M   'P 1'
#
loop_
_entity.id
_entity.type
_entity.pdbx_description
1 polymer ?
#
loop_
_entity_poly.entity_id
_entity_poly.type
_entity_poly.pdbx_seq_one_letter_code
_entity_poly.pdbx_strand_id
1 'polypeptide(L)'
;FVALSKRLEYFSFGATTLRQRLQAPVMLVAPGAYDASGARLIEQAGFEAVYMTGAGTSAARGYPDFGLLDMGEMVGNAAVMARSIAIPLIADADTGYGNELNVTRTVREYEARGVAGIHIEDQVAPKRCGHLDGKEVVSRAEFVSKIRAAVEARRTADFVLIARTDARAMLGVDEALWRANAALDAGADMVFVEAMQTPEE
;
A
#
# COMPACT_ATOMS: atom_id res chain seq x y z
N PHE A 1 -23.04 22.02 10.88
CA PHE A 1 -21.66 22.56 10.85
C PHE A 1 -20.71 21.82 11.80
N VAL A 2 -21.15 21.42 13.00
CA VAL A 2 -20.33 20.63 13.97
C VAL A 2 -19.98 19.23 13.46
N ALA A 3 -20.79 18.61 12.59
CA ALA A 3 -20.56 17.29 12.04
C ALA A 3 -19.48 17.28 10.94
N LEU A 4 -19.22 18.41 10.26
CA LEU A 4 -18.19 18.51 9.23
C LEU A 4 -16.78 18.70 9.80
N SER A 5 -16.63 19.42 10.91
CA SER A 5 -15.33 19.61 11.57
C SER A 5 -14.79 18.30 12.16
N LYS A 6 -15.67 17.49 12.77
CA LYS A 6 -15.31 16.15 13.27
C LYS A 6 -14.92 15.17 12.14
N ARG A 7 -15.46 15.33 10.92
CA ARG A 7 -15.12 14.48 9.78
C ARG A 7 -13.71 14.74 9.23
N LEU A 8 -13.24 15.97 9.26
CA LEU A 8 -11.88 16.33 8.83
C LEU A 8 -10.82 15.86 9.85
N GLU A 9 -11.15 15.84 11.13
CA GLU A 9 -10.29 15.26 12.18
C GLU A 9 -10.15 13.74 12.05
N TYR A 10 -11.18 13.03 11.59
CA TYR A 10 -11.13 11.58 11.36
C TYR A 10 -10.15 11.16 10.25
N PHE A 11 -9.97 11.97 9.20
CA PHE A 11 -9.09 11.64 8.08
C PHE A 11 -7.60 11.70 8.40
N SER A 12 -7.18 12.54 9.35
CA SER A 12 -5.78 12.57 9.81
C SER A 12 -5.50 11.55 10.92
N PHE A 13 -6.53 11.13 11.65
CA PHE A 13 -6.40 10.26 12.82
C PHE A 13 -5.89 8.85 12.46
N GLY A 14 -6.33 8.28 11.33
CA GLY A 14 -5.89 6.94 10.90
C GLY A 14 -4.40 6.87 10.59
N ALA A 15 -3.85 7.84 9.87
CA ALA A 15 -2.42 7.86 9.52
C ALA A 15 -1.52 8.05 10.75
N THR A 16 -1.84 9.00 11.63
CA THR A 16 -1.11 9.22 12.89
C THR A 16 -1.15 7.95 13.77
N THR A 17 -2.31 7.29 13.85
CA THR A 17 -2.46 6.04 14.60
C THR A 17 -1.60 4.92 14.01
N LEU A 18 -1.56 4.76 12.66
CA LEU A 18 -0.72 3.74 12.02
C LEU A 18 0.76 3.96 12.35
N ARG A 19 1.26 5.18 12.20
CA ARG A 19 2.66 5.51 12.50
C ARG A 19 3.02 5.25 13.96
N GLN A 20 2.14 5.61 14.89
CA GLN A 20 2.32 5.31 16.31
C GLN A 20 2.39 3.80 16.61
N ARG A 21 1.52 3.00 15.94
CA ARG A 21 1.52 1.53 16.08
C ARG A 21 2.80 0.92 15.53
N LEU A 22 3.30 1.41 14.41
CA LEU A 22 4.56 0.93 13.82
C LEU A 22 5.80 1.26 14.67
N GLN A 23 5.72 2.27 15.54
CA GLN A 23 6.79 2.61 16.49
C GLN A 23 6.70 1.81 17.80
N ALA A 24 5.59 1.12 18.04
CA ALA A 24 5.42 0.32 19.25
C ALA A 24 6.32 -0.94 19.20
N PRO A 25 6.80 -1.45 20.35
CA PRO A 25 7.68 -2.63 20.40
C PRO A 25 6.92 -3.95 20.16
N VAL A 26 5.68 -3.88 19.68
CA VAL A 26 4.81 -5.02 19.40
C VAL A 26 4.51 -5.06 17.92
N MET A 27 4.59 -6.26 17.33
CA MET A 27 4.27 -6.45 15.91
C MET A 27 2.81 -6.09 15.63
N LEU A 28 2.59 -5.18 14.67
CA LEU A 28 1.27 -4.85 14.18
C LEU A 28 0.79 -5.93 13.19
N VAL A 29 -0.37 -6.53 13.47
CA VAL A 29 -1.02 -7.48 12.56
C VAL A 29 -2.15 -6.77 11.83
N ALA A 30 -2.08 -6.73 10.50
CA ALA A 30 -3.08 -6.12 9.63
C ALA A 30 -3.69 -7.19 8.70
N PRO A 31 -4.77 -7.89 9.10
CA PRO A 31 -5.39 -8.90 8.25
C PRO A 31 -5.96 -8.30 6.97
N GLY A 32 -5.96 -9.13 5.89
CA GLY A 32 -6.44 -8.72 4.58
C GLY A 32 -7.96 -8.70 4.48
N ALA A 33 -8.50 -7.63 3.89
CA ALA A 33 -9.90 -7.52 3.47
C ALA A 33 -9.96 -6.90 2.07
N TYR A 34 -11.08 -7.08 1.39
CA TYR A 34 -11.33 -6.52 0.06
C TYR A 34 -12.63 -5.71 -0.02
N ASP A 35 -13.36 -5.62 1.08
CA ASP A 35 -14.58 -4.82 1.20
C ASP A 35 -14.78 -4.28 2.63
N ALA A 36 -15.78 -3.40 2.79
CA ALA A 36 -16.10 -2.81 4.09
C ALA A 36 -16.63 -3.80 5.12
N SER A 37 -17.26 -4.89 4.69
CA SER A 37 -17.79 -5.91 5.61
C SER A 37 -16.65 -6.69 6.24
N GLY A 38 -15.68 -7.13 5.43
CA GLY A 38 -14.45 -7.76 5.90
C GLY A 38 -13.63 -6.85 6.82
N ALA A 39 -13.48 -5.57 6.44
CA ALA A 39 -12.77 -4.59 7.26
C ALA A 39 -13.41 -4.42 8.65
N ARG A 40 -14.75 -4.35 8.73
CA ARG A 40 -15.48 -4.28 10.00
C ARG A 40 -15.34 -5.54 10.85
N LEU A 41 -15.36 -6.71 10.23
CA LEU A 41 -15.16 -7.97 10.95
C LEU A 41 -13.76 -8.04 11.57
N ILE A 42 -12.74 -7.57 10.86
CA ILE A 42 -11.37 -7.47 11.37
C ILE A 42 -11.30 -6.53 12.58
N GLU A 43 -11.90 -5.35 12.48
CA GLU A 43 -11.98 -4.40 13.60
C GLU A 43 -12.73 -4.99 14.80
N GLN A 44 -13.88 -5.65 14.57
CA GLN A 44 -14.65 -6.31 15.64
C GLN A 44 -13.90 -7.47 16.30
N ALA A 45 -13.02 -8.13 15.56
CA ALA A 45 -12.14 -9.18 16.09
C ALA A 45 -10.99 -8.64 16.96
N GLY A 46 -10.87 -7.30 17.07
CA GLY A 46 -9.89 -6.64 17.94
C GLY A 46 -8.53 -6.37 17.28
N PHE A 47 -8.40 -6.50 15.97
CA PHE A 47 -7.19 -6.09 15.26
C PHE A 47 -7.06 -4.57 15.21
N GLU A 48 -5.83 -4.09 15.11
CA GLU A 48 -5.50 -2.67 15.23
C GLU A 48 -5.20 -2.00 13.87
N ALA A 49 -5.22 -2.76 12.77
CA ALA A 49 -5.11 -2.28 11.40
C ALA A 49 -5.78 -3.26 10.43
N VAL A 50 -6.13 -2.78 9.24
CA VAL A 50 -6.64 -3.58 8.12
C VAL A 50 -5.76 -3.35 6.90
N TYR A 51 -5.54 -4.42 6.12
CA TYR A 51 -4.89 -4.33 4.82
C TYR A 51 -5.92 -4.55 3.70
N MET A 52 -6.08 -3.58 2.78
CA MET A 52 -6.87 -3.76 1.56
C MET A 52 -6.04 -4.49 0.51
N THR A 53 -6.41 -5.75 0.23
CA THR A 53 -5.68 -6.58 -0.75
C THR A 53 -6.11 -6.28 -2.18
N GLY A 54 -5.15 -6.08 -3.09
CA GLY A 54 -5.40 -5.89 -4.52
C GLY A 54 -5.99 -7.16 -5.16
N ALA A 55 -5.42 -8.31 -4.84
CA ALA A 55 -5.89 -9.61 -5.34
C ALA A 55 -7.35 -9.88 -4.94
N GLY A 56 -7.69 -9.67 -3.66
CA GLY A 56 -9.07 -9.84 -3.18
C GLY A 56 -10.03 -8.83 -3.80
N THR A 57 -9.59 -7.58 -3.98
CA THR A 57 -10.39 -6.53 -4.63
C THR A 57 -10.66 -6.85 -6.10
N SER A 58 -9.67 -7.36 -6.83
CA SER A 58 -9.82 -7.84 -8.20
C SER A 58 -10.78 -9.02 -8.29
N ALA A 59 -10.58 -10.04 -7.45
CA ALA A 59 -11.43 -11.22 -7.41
C ALA A 59 -12.90 -10.89 -7.09
N ALA A 60 -13.14 -9.98 -6.15
CA ALA A 60 -14.49 -9.53 -5.80
C ALA A 60 -15.22 -8.81 -6.96
N ARG A 61 -14.47 -8.33 -7.97
CA ARG A 61 -14.98 -7.73 -9.21
C ARG A 61 -14.98 -8.69 -10.40
N GLY A 62 -14.61 -9.97 -10.19
CA GLY A 62 -14.58 -10.99 -11.22
C GLY A 62 -13.34 -10.96 -12.12
N TYR A 63 -12.29 -10.29 -11.70
CA TYR A 63 -11.03 -10.20 -12.45
C TYR A 63 -9.90 -10.98 -11.77
N PRO A 64 -8.98 -11.57 -12.54
CA PRO A 64 -7.72 -12.05 -12.00
C PRO A 64 -6.85 -10.87 -11.56
N ASP A 65 -5.90 -11.15 -10.67
CA ASP A 65 -4.96 -10.15 -10.16
C ASP A 65 -3.81 -9.87 -11.15
N PHE A 66 -4.14 -9.12 -12.20
CA PHE A 66 -3.26 -8.75 -13.31
C PHE A 66 -3.21 -7.24 -13.55
N GLY A 67 -3.45 -6.44 -12.52
CA GLY A 67 -3.46 -4.98 -12.67
C GLY A 67 -4.55 -4.47 -13.62
N LEU A 68 -5.70 -5.14 -13.66
CA LEU A 68 -6.82 -4.79 -14.54
C LEU A 68 -7.72 -3.70 -13.95
N LEU A 69 -7.74 -3.57 -12.63
CA LEU A 69 -8.46 -2.48 -11.98
C LEU A 69 -7.66 -1.18 -12.09
N ASP A 70 -8.34 -0.11 -12.43
CA ASP A 70 -7.71 1.19 -12.48
C ASP A 70 -7.60 1.85 -11.09
N MET A 71 -6.84 2.97 -11.02
CA MET A 71 -6.65 3.72 -9.80
C MET A 71 -7.99 4.19 -9.20
N GLY A 72 -8.95 4.60 -10.00
CA GLY A 72 -10.24 5.09 -9.54
C GLY A 72 -11.05 4.01 -8.84
N GLU A 73 -11.04 2.80 -9.36
CA GLU A 73 -11.72 1.63 -8.78
C GLU A 73 -11.08 1.24 -7.44
N MET A 74 -9.74 1.18 -7.39
CA MET A 74 -9.00 0.83 -6.19
C MET A 74 -9.14 1.89 -5.09
N VAL A 75 -8.95 3.17 -5.42
CA VAL A 75 -9.17 4.29 -4.49
C VAL A 75 -10.62 4.37 -4.02
N GLY A 76 -11.58 4.10 -4.91
CA GLY A 76 -13.00 4.04 -4.56
C GLY A 76 -13.30 2.98 -3.51
N ASN A 77 -12.73 1.77 -3.66
CA ASN A 77 -12.85 0.69 -2.69
C ASN A 77 -12.18 1.06 -1.35
N ALA A 78 -10.95 1.55 -1.40
CA ALA A 78 -10.21 1.99 -0.22
C ALA A 78 -10.98 3.07 0.57
N ALA A 79 -11.58 4.03 -0.12
CA ALA A 79 -12.41 5.07 0.49
C ALA A 79 -13.63 4.51 1.23
N VAL A 80 -14.28 3.48 0.67
CA VAL A 80 -15.42 2.82 1.33
C VAL A 80 -14.95 2.07 2.58
N MET A 81 -13.83 1.35 2.50
CA MET A 81 -13.26 0.62 3.63
C MET A 81 -12.81 1.59 4.73
N ALA A 82 -12.00 2.59 4.41
CA ALA A 82 -11.43 3.55 5.37
C ALA A 82 -12.52 4.29 6.18
N ARG A 83 -13.61 4.72 5.54
CA ARG A 83 -14.72 5.40 6.26
C ARG A 83 -15.59 4.46 7.08
N SER A 84 -15.46 3.14 6.91
CA SER A 84 -16.29 2.14 7.57
C SER A 84 -15.72 1.64 8.90
N ILE A 85 -14.45 1.93 9.18
CA ILE A 85 -13.70 1.48 10.35
C ILE A 85 -13.04 2.67 11.05
N ALA A 86 -12.72 2.52 12.33
CA ALA A 86 -11.97 3.51 13.10
C ALA A 86 -10.47 3.20 13.18
N ILE A 87 -10.07 1.97 12.86
CA ILE A 87 -8.67 1.54 12.81
C ILE A 87 -8.02 1.88 11.46
N PRO A 88 -6.68 2.05 11.39
CA PRO A 88 -5.99 2.41 10.15
C PRO A 88 -6.17 1.38 9.03
N LEU A 89 -6.34 1.87 7.80
CA LEU A 89 -6.32 1.07 6.58
C LEU A 89 -4.99 1.29 5.86
N ILE A 90 -4.29 0.19 5.55
CA ILE A 90 -3.19 0.13 4.60
C ILE A 90 -3.75 -0.40 3.28
N ALA A 91 -3.44 0.21 2.15
CA ALA A 91 -4.00 -0.21 0.88
C ALA A 91 -2.93 -0.63 -0.14
N ASP A 92 -3.26 -1.64 -0.93
CA ASP A 92 -2.54 -1.99 -2.16
C ASP A 92 -2.77 -0.89 -3.19
N ALA A 93 -1.69 -0.32 -3.73
CA ALA A 93 -1.72 0.68 -4.79
C ALA A 93 -1.00 0.19 -6.07
N ASP A 94 -0.89 -1.14 -6.23
CA ASP A 94 -0.23 -1.80 -7.37
C ASP A 94 1.13 -1.14 -7.69
N THR A 95 1.39 -0.80 -8.94
CA THR A 95 2.62 -0.13 -9.37
C THR A 95 2.58 1.40 -9.24
N GLY A 96 1.54 1.96 -8.63
CA GLY A 96 1.27 3.41 -8.62
C GLY A 96 0.59 3.90 -9.90
N TYR A 97 0.12 2.98 -10.74
CA TYR A 97 -0.70 3.21 -11.95
C TYR A 97 -0.02 4.02 -13.07
N GLY A 98 1.30 3.96 -13.15
CA GLY A 98 2.07 4.58 -14.23
C GLY A 98 3.42 5.13 -13.78
N ASN A 99 3.84 6.25 -14.36
CA ASN A 99 5.11 6.91 -14.04
C ASN A 99 5.02 7.78 -12.75
N GLU A 100 6.05 8.58 -12.47
CA GLU A 100 6.15 9.44 -11.30
C GLU A 100 4.97 10.42 -11.15
N LEU A 101 4.43 10.93 -12.25
CA LEU A 101 3.26 11.82 -12.23
C LEU A 101 2.00 11.08 -11.80
N ASN A 102 1.84 9.83 -12.26
CA ASN A 102 0.74 8.97 -11.83
C ASN A 102 0.88 8.62 -10.34
N VAL A 103 2.08 8.25 -9.90
CA VAL A 103 2.38 7.97 -8.48
C VAL A 103 2.06 9.18 -7.59
N THR A 104 2.45 10.38 -8.00
CA THR A 104 2.11 11.62 -7.30
C THR A 104 0.60 11.78 -7.11
N ARG A 105 -0.19 11.53 -8.15
CA ARG A 105 -1.65 11.55 -8.07
C ARG A 105 -2.19 10.44 -7.17
N THR A 106 -1.67 9.23 -7.32
CA THR A 106 -2.08 8.06 -6.54
C THR A 106 -1.96 8.31 -5.04
N VAL A 107 -0.79 8.74 -4.57
CA VAL A 107 -0.56 9.08 -3.16
C VAL A 107 -1.60 10.09 -2.65
N ARG A 108 -1.80 11.17 -3.39
CA ARG A 108 -2.75 12.24 -3.01
C ARG A 108 -4.20 11.75 -2.95
N GLU A 109 -4.60 10.88 -3.87
CA GLU A 109 -5.97 10.35 -3.90
C GLU A 109 -6.22 9.39 -2.73
N TYR A 110 -5.29 8.47 -2.43
CA TYR A 110 -5.44 7.58 -1.27
C TYR A 110 -5.42 8.36 0.05
N GLU A 111 -4.48 9.28 0.23
CA GLU A 111 -4.38 10.12 1.43
C GLU A 111 -5.66 10.96 1.64
N ALA A 112 -6.17 11.59 0.59
CA ALA A 112 -7.40 12.39 0.64
C ALA A 112 -8.67 11.57 0.98
N ARG A 113 -8.63 10.24 0.84
CA ARG A 113 -9.73 9.33 1.18
C ARG A 113 -9.59 8.71 2.57
N GLY A 114 -8.61 9.15 3.37
CA GLY A 114 -8.44 8.70 4.76
C GLY A 114 -7.74 7.35 4.89
N VAL A 115 -7.07 6.88 3.84
CA VAL A 115 -6.15 5.74 3.91
C VAL A 115 -4.93 6.14 4.73
N ALA A 116 -4.48 5.27 5.62
CA ALA A 116 -3.36 5.55 6.53
C ALA A 116 -1.98 5.29 5.92
N GLY A 117 -1.91 4.41 4.94
CA GLY A 117 -0.69 4.09 4.20
C GLY A 117 -0.98 3.25 2.98
N ILE A 118 -0.05 3.26 2.04
CA ILE A 118 -0.10 2.43 0.83
C ILE A 118 1.21 1.72 0.60
N HIS A 119 1.17 0.59 -0.13
CA HIS A 119 2.38 0.08 -0.76
C HIS A 119 2.33 0.28 -2.28
N ILE A 120 3.51 0.50 -2.85
CA ILE A 120 3.74 0.61 -4.30
C ILE A 120 4.84 -0.37 -4.67
N GLU A 121 4.60 -1.21 -5.68
CA GLU A 121 5.53 -2.23 -6.14
C GLU A 121 6.30 -1.83 -7.39
N ASP A 122 7.44 -2.50 -7.60
CA ASP A 122 8.38 -2.24 -8.69
C ASP A 122 8.09 -3.05 -9.96
N GLN A 123 6.95 -3.71 -10.08
CA GLN A 123 6.61 -4.45 -11.29
C GLN A 123 6.37 -3.52 -12.49
N VAL A 124 6.64 -4.05 -13.69
CA VAL A 124 6.20 -3.43 -14.95
C VAL A 124 4.68 -3.55 -15.06
N ALA A 125 4.00 -2.46 -15.43
CA ALA A 125 2.55 -2.50 -15.65
C ALA A 125 2.23 -3.06 -17.06
N PRO A 126 1.18 -3.89 -17.19
CA PRO A 126 0.31 -4.40 -16.13
C PRO A 126 1.00 -5.47 -15.27
N LYS A 127 0.85 -5.31 -13.94
CA LYS A 127 1.48 -6.20 -12.97
C LYS A 127 0.84 -7.58 -12.96
N ARG A 128 1.49 -8.54 -12.28
CA ARG A 128 0.95 -9.86 -11.98
C ARG A 128 0.95 -10.11 -10.48
N CYS A 129 0.10 -11.02 -10.01
CA CYS A 129 0.13 -11.46 -8.62
C CYS A 129 1.55 -11.91 -8.23
N GLY A 130 2.01 -11.52 -7.04
CA GLY A 130 3.36 -11.79 -6.55
C GLY A 130 3.77 -13.26 -6.53
N HIS A 131 2.81 -14.17 -6.51
CA HIS A 131 3.03 -15.62 -6.52
C HIS A 131 3.05 -16.25 -7.93
N LEU A 132 2.80 -15.47 -8.99
CA LEU A 132 2.78 -15.97 -10.37
C LEU A 132 4.13 -15.76 -11.06
N ASP A 133 4.42 -16.63 -12.03
CA ASP A 133 5.59 -16.53 -12.90
C ASP A 133 5.43 -15.46 -13.98
N GLY A 134 6.56 -15.08 -14.60
CA GLY A 134 6.59 -14.15 -15.71
C GLY A 134 6.36 -12.69 -15.32
N LYS A 135 6.67 -12.33 -14.07
CA LYS A 135 6.78 -10.94 -13.63
C LYS A 135 8.00 -10.27 -14.26
N GLU A 136 7.91 -8.97 -14.42
CA GLU A 136 9.03 -8.13 -14.80
C GLU A 136 9.09 -6.94 -13.83
N VAL A 137 10.28 -6.49 -13.48
CA VAL A 137 10.45 -5.29 -12.65
C VAL A 137 11.07 -4.16 -13.46
N VAL A 138 10.66 -2.95 -13.15
CA VAL A 138 11.22 -1.73 -13.74
C VAL A 138 12.71 -1.57 -13.38
N SER A 139 13.43 -0.71 -14.07
CA SER A 139 14.82 -0.42 -13.75
C SER A 139 14.99 0.11 -12.32
N ARG A 140 16.18 -0.06 -11.73
CA ARG A 140 16.51 0.50 -10.41
C ARG A 140 16.23 2.01 -10.34
N ALA A 141 16.63 2.74 -11.38
CA ALA A 141 16.46 4.18 -11.44
C ALA A 141 14.98 4.59 -11.45
N GLU A 142 14.16 3.89 -12.23
CA GLU A 142 12.72 4.15 -12.31
C GLU A 142 12.02 3.84 -10.97
N PHE A 143 12.34 2.70 -10.34
CA PHE A 143 11.77 2.37 -9.03
C PHE A 143 12.09 3.45 -7.99
N VAL A 144 13.35 3.83 -7.84
CA VAL A 144 13.77 4.87 -6.90
C VAL A 144 13.11 6.21 -7.22
N SER A 145 12.98 6.56 -8.50
CA SER A 145 12.32 7.80 -8.94
C SER A 145 10.84 7.81 -8.54
N LYS A 146 10.13 6.69 -8.74
CA LYS A 146 8.72 6.53 -8.32
C LYS A 146 8.55 6.65 -6.80
N ILE A 147 9.44 6.04 -6.01
CA ILE A 147 9.39 6.14 -4.54
C ILE A 147 9.66 7.59 -4.09
N ARG A 148 10.63 8.30 -4.67
CA ARG A 148 10.84 9.72 -4.39
C ARG A 148 9.61 10.56 -4.69
N ALA A 149 8.99 10.35 -5.85
CA ALA A 149 7.75 11.03 -6.22
C ALA A 149 6.62 10.75 -5.23
N ALA A 150 6.51 9.51 -4.73
CA ALA A 150 5.55 9.15 -3.69
C ALA A 150 5.82 9.89 -2.38
N VAL A 151 7.08 9.95 -1.94
CA VAL A 151 7.48 10.65 -0.71
C VAL A 151 7.19 12.15 -0.79
N GLU A 152 7.51 12.79 -1.92
CA GLU A 152 7.25 14.21 -2.15
C GLU A 152 5.75 14.53 -2.30
N ALA A 153 4.96 13.56 -2.77
CA ALA A 153 3.53 13.76 -3.01
C ALA A 153 2.69 13.80 -1.74
N ARG A 154 3.07 13.09 -0.69
CA ARG A 154 2.31 13.03 0.57
C ARG A 154 2.18 14.40 1.22
N ARG A 155 1.01 14.69 1.76
CA ARG A 155 0.68 15.97 2.40
C ARG A 155 0.98 15.99 3.88
N THR A 156 0.93 14.82 4.52
CA THR A 156 1.24 14.66 5.94
C THR A 156 2.40 13.69 6.12
N ALA A 157 3.28 13.95 7.09
CA ALA A 157 4.36 13.04 7.44
C ALA A 157 3.85 11.73 8.07
N ASP A 158 2.59 11.70 8.51
CA ASP A 158 1.98 10.53 9.12
C ASP A 158 1.53 9.48 8.10
N PHE A 159 1.26 9.89 6.84
CA PHE A 159 0.91 8.94 5.78
C PHE A 159 2.07 7.99 5.49
N VAL A 160 1.83 6.69 5.63
CA VAL A 160 2.88 5.66 5.54
C VAL A 160 3.08 5.20 4.10
N LEU A 161 4.30 5.26 3.62
CA LEU A 161 4.70 4.75 2.30
C LEU A 161 5.53 3.48 2.46
N ILE A 162 5.03 2.38 1.89
CA ILE A 162 5.67 1.08 1.89
C ILE A 162 6.16 0.81 0.46
N ALA A 163 7.46 0.65 0.29
CA ALA A 163 8.04 0.26 -0.98
C ALA A 163 8.09 -1.27 -1.07
N ARG A 164 7.37 -1.84 -2.05
CA ARG A 164 7.39 -3.27 -2.31
C ARG A 164 8.34 -3.57 -3.48
N THR A 165 9.09 -4.64 -3.36
CA THR A 165 9.87 -5.18 -4.47
C THR A 165 9.54 -6.65 -4.72
N ASP A 166 9.29 -6.99 -5.96
CA ASP A 166 9.08 -8.35 -6.45
C ASP A 166 10.37 -8.93 -7.08
N ALA A 167 11.48 -8.21 -7.02
CA ALA A 167 12.73 -8.57 -7.69
C ALA A 167 13.34 -9.90 -7.21
N ARG A 168 13.03 -10.33 -5.97
CA ARG A 168 13.58 -11.58 -5.41
C ARG A 168 13.32 -12.79 -6.31
N ALA A 169 12.10 -12.94 -6.83
CA ALA A 169 11.70 -14.09 -7.62
C ALA A 169 12.43 -14.20 -8.97
N MET A 170 12.87 -13.07 -9.53
CA MET A 170 13.44 -12.99 -10.87
C MET A 170 14.94 -12.70 -10.88
N LEU A 171 15.40 -11.90 -9.95
CA LEU A 171 16.76 -11.35 -9.94
C LEU A 171 17.56 -11.76 -8.69
N GLY A 172 16.93 -12.47 -7.75
CA GLY A 172 17.54 -12.95 -6.53
C GLY A 172 17.48 -11.98 -5.35
N VAL A 173 17.92 -12.48 -4.20
CA VAL A 173 17.85 -11.79 -2.90
C VAL A 173 18.68 -10.50 -2.90
N ASP A 174 19.89 -10.53 -3.46
CA ASP A 174 20.79 -9.36 -3.47
C ASP A 174 20.16 -8.15 -4.18
N GLU A 175 19.48 -8.39 -5.31
CA GLU A 175 18.77 -7.34 -6.02
C GLU A 175 17.58 -6.79 -5.19
N ALA A 176 16.83 -7.67 -4.57
CA ALA A 176 15.69 -7.27 -3.73
C ALA A 176 16.17 -6.43 -2.52
N LEU A 177 17.25 -6.85 -1.86
CA LEU A 177 17.87 -6.11 -0.75
C LEU A 177 18.41 -4.75 -1.20
N TRP A 178 19.04 -4.70 -2.39
CA TRP A 178 19.49 -3.41 -2.94
C TRP A 178 18.31 -2.45 -3.14
N ARG A 179 17.21 -2.93 -3.73
CA ARG A 179 16.00 -2.12 -3.96
C ARG A 179 15.34 -1.69 -2.67
N ALA A 180 15.25 -2.58 -1.69
CA ALA A 180 14.69 -2.28 -0.38
C ALA A 180 15.49 -1.14 0.31
N ASN A 181 16.82 -1.24 0.35
CA ASN A 181 17.67 -0.20 0.93
C ASN A 181 17.57 1.12 0.16
N ALA A 182 17.61 1.07 -1.17
CA ALA A 182 17.49 2.26 -2.01
C ALA A 182 16.12 2.96 -1.85
N ALA A 183 15.06 2.20 -1.58
CA ALA A 183 13.74 2.76 -1.29
C ALA A 183 13.70 3.46 0.07
N LEU A 184 14.33 2.90 1.10
CA LEU A 184 14.48 3.56 2.40
C LEU A 184 15.31 4.84 2.29
N ASP A 185 16.42 4.80 1.56
CA ASP A 185 17.25 5.98 1.27
C ASP A 185 16.48 7.06 0.49
N ALA A 186 15.52 6.64 -0.33
CA ALA A 186 14.61 7.54 -1.05
C ALA A 186 13.50 8.13 -0.18
N GLY A 187 13.34 7.66 1.07
CA GLY A 187 12.39 8.17 2.06
C GLY A 187 11.12 7.34 2.25
N ALA A 188 11.06 6.10 1.75
CA ALA A 188 10.00 5.16 2.14
C ALA A 188 10.08 4.87 3.64
N ASP A 189 8.92 4.69 4.27
CA ASP A 189 8.84 4.42 5.70
C ASP A 189 9.08 2.95 6.04
N MET A 190 8.73 2.07 5.10
CA MET A 190 8.85 0.61 5.23
C MET A 190 9.18 -0.01 3.88
N VAL A 191 9.68 -1.24 3.93
CA VAL A 191 9.88 -2.08 2.75
C VAL A 191 9.11 -3.38 2.89
N PHE A 192 8.69 -3.93 1.76
CA PHE A 192 8.06 -5.22 1.64
C PHE A 192 8.77 -6.01 0.54
N VAL A 193 9.54 -7.02 0.91
CA VAL A 193 10.22 -7.91 -0.04
C VAL A 193 9.33 -9.13 -0.29
N GLU A 194 8.82 -9.24 -1.52
CA GLU A 194 7.89 -10.29 -1.91
C GLU A 194 8.62 -11.60 -2.22
N ALA A 195 7.92 -12.72 -1.96
CA ALA A 195 8.32 -14.06 -2.37
C ALA A 195 9.65 -14.56 -1.77
N MET A 196 9.95 -14.21 -0.51
CA MET A 196 11.04 -14.83 0.25
C MET A 196 10.78 -16.34 0.40
N GLN A 197 11.81 -17.17 0.28
CA GLN A 197 11.67 -18.64 0.21
C GLN A 197 12.07 -19.34 1.49
N THR A 198 12.99 -18.77 2.25
CA THR A 198 13.49 -19.37 3.49
C THR A 198 13.56 -18.34 4.62
N PRO A 199 13.55 -18.79 5.89
CA PRO A 199 13.73 -17.89 7.02
C PRO A 199 15.08 -17.17 7.04
N GLU A 200 16.10 -17.70 6.37
CA GLU A 200 17.45 -17.14 6.31
C GLU A 200 17.54 -15.97 5.31
N GLU A 201 16.68 -15.93 4.29
CA GLU A 201 16.54 -14.78 3.39
C GLU A 201 15.96 -13.58 4.12
#